data_e9e73e4cc4d9a1ce639ad4509a364ce9
#
_entry.id   e9e73e4cc4d9a1ce639ad4509a364ce9
#
_cell.length_a   1.000
_cell.length_b   1.000
_cell.length_c   1.000
_cell.angle_alpha   90.00
_cell.angle_beta   90.00
_cell.angle_gamma   90.00
#
_symmetry.space_group_name_H-M   'P 1'
#
loop_
_entity.id
_entity.type
_entity.pdbx_description
1 polymer ?
#
loop_
_entity_poly.entity_id
_entity_poly.type
_entity_poly.pdbx_seq_one_letter_code
_entity_poly.pdbx_strand_id
1 'polypeptide(L)'
;MSKDGQIGQAAMKADMDRKTARRYVAAGKLPSEMKEPRWWRTRPDPFAEDWAAVTEMLAETPGLEAQTVLELLELKQPGRYNETHLRTLQRRIRRWRAEHGPAREVWFTQAHRPGEAAQTDFTSTAELGVTLAGQVFLHLLCVTVLPYSNWQWATVCLSESLAALRRGVQAALFQLGRVPRYHQTDHSTGATHQIARDAADRTFNAEYAAMMRHFGMEPRTTAVGAKEQNGDVEAGHRALKRRLEQALLVRGSRDFGGQDEYERFVAGVVRKANAARGPRVAEDIEAMRPLVVERLPEYTELVVPVASTSTIRVKSCAYSVPSRLIGERVRVRLFEHRLEVYYADKLELGCDRLRGKAARIDYRHVIWSLVRKPGAFARCVYRDELFPTVTFRRAYDAIQGTQPGIKGDVEYLRILHLAAGTIEADVEQALAELLADGAAVTADATKGRCTQMAAISAAPAVPALETGPVDLAAYDTLLEEVAS
;
A
#
# COMPACT_ATOMS: atom_id res chain seq x y z
N MET A 1 -34.89 -8.63 61.52
CA MET A 1 -34.90 -9.64 62.62
C MET A 1 -36.02 -9.43 63.62
N SER A 2 -36.49 -8.24 63.89
CA SER A 2 -37.54 -7.97 64.87
C SER A 2 -38.93 -8.47 64.49
N LYS A 3 -39.19 -8.96 63.30
CA LYS A 3 -40.49 -9.51 62.87
C LYS A 3 -40.57 -11.06 62.86
N ASP A 4 -39.45 -11.75 62.77
CA ASP A 4 -39.47 -13.20 62.55
C ASP A 4 -38.99 -14.04 63.77
N GLY A 5 -38.56 -13.41 64.86
CA GLY A 5 -38.20 -14.05 66.14
C GLY A 5 -37.21 -15.26 66.15
N GLN A 6 -36.97 -15.84 64.97
CA GLN A 6 -36.07 -16.97 64.77
C GLN A 6 -35.09 -16.73 63.65
N ILE A 7 -33.78 -16.87 63.93
CA ILE A 7 -32.67 -16.69 63.02
C ILE A 7 -32.79 -17.58 61.77
N GLY A 8 -33.40 -18.78 61.91
CA GLY A 8 -33.57 -19.70 60.76
C GLY A 8 -34.55 -19.22 59.74
N GLN A 9 -35.66 -18.63 60.14
CA GLN A 9 -36.63 -18.04 59.16
C GLN A 9 -36.12 -16.80 58.52
N ALA A 10 -35.40 -15.93 59.22
CA ALA A 10 -34.77 -14.77 58.71
C ALA A 10 -33.67 -15.11 57.68
N ALA A 11 -32.87 -16.15 57.95
CA ALA A 11 -31.84 -16.63 57.02
C ALA A 11 -32.45 -17.17 55.71
N MET A 12 -33.52 -17.98 55.82
CA MET A 12 -34.23 -18.52 54.66
C MET A 12 -34.86 -17.41 53.80
N LYS A 13 -35.47 -16.39 54.41
CA LYS A 13 -36.02 -15.22 53.66
C LYS A 13 -34.95 -14.36 52.98
N ALA A 14 -33.73 -14.34 53.51
CA ALA A 14 -32.61 -13.59 52.98
C ALA A 14 -31.72 -14.43 52.02
N ASP A 15 -32.14 -15.64 51.66
CA ASP A 15 -31.38 -16.61 50.83
C ASP A 15 -29.93 -16.77 51.30
N MET A 16 -29.77 -16.94 52.64
CA MET A 16 -28.45 -17.04 53.25
C MET A 16 -28.36 -18.25 54.18
N ASP A 17 -27.17 -18.82 54.30
CA ASP A 17 -26.91 -19.91 55.21
C ASP A 17 -27.12 -19.48 56.69
N ARG A 18 -27.73 -20.35 57.48
CA ARG A 18 -28.08 -20.10 58.91
C ARG A 18 -26.86 -19.77 59.78
N LYS A 19 -25.69 -20.31 59.43
CA LYS A 19 -24.42 -20.07 60.14
C LYS A 19 -23.92 -18.65 59.84
N THR A 20 -24.06 -18.22 58.59
CA THR A 20 -23.75 -16.86 58.14
C THR A 20 -24.69 -15.84 58.78
N ALA A 21 -26.00 -16.12 58.85
CA ALA A 21 -26.97 -15.24 59.51
C ALA A 21 -26.65 -15.06 61.00
N ARG A 22 -26.29 -16.16 61.73
CA ARG A 22 -25.85 -16.09 63.15
C ARG A 22 -24.62 -15.16 63.31
N ARG A 23 -23.65 -15.25 62.40
CA ARG A 23 -22.45 -14.43 62.44
C ARG A 23 -22.78 -12.94 62.31
N TYR A 24 -23.70 -12.55 61.40
CA TYR A 24 -24.12 -11.16 61.24
C TYR A 24 -24.93 -10.67 62.48
N VAL A 25 -25.80 -11.50 63.01
CA VAL A 25 -26.54 -11.17 64.23
C VAL A 25 -25.60 -10.97 65.41
N ALA A 26 -24.64 -11.86 65.61
CA ALA A 26 -23.66 -11.75 66.68
C ALA A 26 -22.74 -10.51 66.54
N ALA A 27 -22.42 -10.11 65.27
CA ALA A 27 -21.61 -8.96 64.99
C ALA A 27 -22.36 -7.62 65.11
N GLY A 28 -23.71 -7.63 65.12
CA GLY A 28 -24.53 -6.42 65.23
C GLY A 28 -24.36 -5.42 64.07
N LYS A 29 -23.75 -5.83 62.95
CA LYS A 29 -23.42 -4.99 61.79
C LYS A 29 -24.05 -5.56 60.54
N LEU A 30 -24.36 -4.68 59.59
CA LEU A 30 -24.85 -5.09 58.26
C LEU A 30 -23.73 -5.78 57.47
N PRO A 31 -24.05 -6.73 56.55
CA PRO A 31 -23.05 -7.38 55.71
C PRO A 31 -22.16 -6.41 54.90
N SER A 32 -22.70 -5.27 54.49
CA SER A 32 -21.97 -4.19 53.78
C SER A 32 -20.95 -3.48 54.67
N GLU A 33 -21.28 -3.32 55.99
CA GLU A 33 -20.42 -2.68 56.99
C GLU A 33 -19.28 -3.60 57.47
N MET A 34 -19.46 -4.93 57.33
CA MET A 34 -18.44 -5.93 57.68
C MET A 34 -17.46 -6.21 56.54
N LYS A 35 -17.63 -5.57 55.40
CA LYS A 35 -16.75 -5.73 54.23
C LYS A 35 -15.48 -4.91 54.46
N GLU A 36 -14.53 -5.45 55.20
CA GLU A 36 -13.20 -4.87 55.31
C GLU A 36 -12.48 -4.96 53.94
N PRO A 37 -11.74 -3.93 53.54
CA PRO A 37 -10.89 -3.99 52.36
C PRO A 37 -9.89 -5.12 52.53
N ARG A 38 -9.99 -6.15 51.70
CA ARG A 38 -9.04 -7.26 51.74
C ARG A 38 -7.69 -6.82 51.19
N TRP A 39 -6.67 -6.71 52.06
CA TRP A 39 -5.30 -6.46 51.65
C TRP A 39 -4.66 -7.78 51.20
N TRP A 40 -4.57 -7.97 49.87
CA TRP A 40 -4.00 -9.16 49.24
C TRP A 40 -2.46 -9.13 49.16
N ARG A 41 -1.79 -8.15 49.74
CA ARG A 41 -0.32 -8.08 49.71
C ARG A 41 0.26 -9.11 50.67
N THR A 42 0.51 -10.33 50.19
CA THR A 42 1.19 -11.39 50.92
C THR A 42 2.71 -11.35 50.73
N ARG A 43 3.22 -10.59 49.79
CA ARG A 43 4.66 -10.46 49.48
C ARG A 43 5.12 -9.02 49.75
N PRO A 44 6.31 -8.83 50.38
CA PRO A 44 6.89 -7.51 50.51
C PRO A 44 7.15 -6.89 49.13
N ASP A 45 7.10 -5.57 49.07
CA ASP A 45 7.39 -4.83 47.82
C ASP A 45 8.90 -4.85 47.54
N PRO A 46 9.35 -5.45 46.44
CA PRO A 46 10.78 -5.58 46.15
C PRO A 46 11.48 -4.21 45.96
N PHE A 47 10.71 -3.17 45.66
CA PHE A 47 11.25 -1.82 45.41
C PHE A 47 11.07 -0.86 46.59
N ALA A 48 10.72 -1.35 47.79
CA ALA A 48 10.44 -0.46 48.92
C ALA A 48 11.63 0.40 49.32
N GLU A 49 12.83 -0.18 49.34
CA GLU A 49 14.06 0.51 49.76
C GLU A 49 14.57 1.48 48.67
N ASP A 50 14.49 1.11 47.40
CA ASP A 50 15.01 1.91 46.30
C ASP A 50 13.98 2.85 45.68
N TRP A 51 12.76 2.87 46.22
CA TRP A 51 11.67 3.66 45.62
C TRP A 51 11.94 5.16 45.61
N ALA A 52 12.62 5.67 46.62
CA ALA A 52 13.01 7.08 46.67
C ALA A 52 13.91 7.44 45.49
N ALA A 53 14.93 6.63 45.18
CA ALA A 53 15.80 6.81 44.04
C ALA A 53 15.05 6.66 42.69
N VAL A 54 14.08 5.74 42.61
CA VAL A 54 13.24 5.60 41.42
C VAL A 54 12.36 6.85 41.19
N THR A 55 11.77 7.40 42.25
CA THR A 55 10.95 8.61 42.14
C THR A 55 11.76 9.85 41.76
N GLU A 56 12.99 9.95 42.23
CA GLU A 56 13.92 11.02 41.84
C GLU A 56 14.25 10.95 40.34
N MET A 57 14.64 9.76 39.84
CA MET A 57 14.87 9.55 38.41
C MET A 57 13.65 9.88 37.55
N LEU A 58 12.44 9.53 38.00
CA LEU A 58 11.20 9.82 37.30
C LEU A 58 10.79 11.29 37.36
N ALA A 59 11.17 12.00 38.42
CA ALA A 59 10.95 13.43 38.55
C ALA A 59 11.89 14.23 37.63
N GLU A 60 13.14 13.82 37.52
CA GLU A 60 14.12 14.44 36.61
C GLU A 60 13.80 14.10 35.15
N THR A 61 13.41 12.83 34.87
CA THR A 61 13.15 12.35 33.53
C THR A 61 11.83 11.58 33.48
N PRO A 62 10.69 12.26 33.38
CA PRO A 62 9.36 11.63 33.43
C PRO A 62 9.08 10.59 32.32
N GLY A 63 9.85 10.68 31.20
CA GLY A 63 9.74 9.78 30.06
C GLY A 63 10.39 8.41 30.21
N LEU A 64 11.19 8.17 31.30
CA LEU A 64 11.89 6.90 31.49
C LEU A 64 10.93 5.72 31.53
N GLU A 65 11.17 4.70 30.71
CA GLU A 65 10.39 3.46 30.73
C GLU A 65 10.76 2.59 31.93
N ALA A 66 9.80 1.79 32.39
CA ALA A 66 10.01 0.89 33.52
C ALA A 66 11.10 -0.15 33.26
N GLN A 67 11.28 -0.56 32.00
CA GLN A 67 12.37 -1.45 31.62
C GLN A 67 13.73 -0.81 31.88
N THR A 68 13.93 0.42 31.40
CA THR A 68 15.18 1.19 31.58
C THR A 68 15.47 1.43 33.07
N VAL A 69 14.43 1.76 33.86
CA VAL A 69 14.57 1.92 35.31
C VAL A 69 15.00 0.62 35.97
N LEU A 70 14.44 -0.54 35.56
CA LEU A 70 14.83 -1.84 36.09
C LEU A 70 16.29 -2.17 35.77
N GLU A 71 16.72 -1.94 34.55
CA GLU A 71 18.11 -2.13 34.10
C GLU A 71 19.10 -1.26 34.90
N LEU A 72 18.75 0.01 35.13
CA LEU A 72 19.55 0.90 35.97
C LEU A 72 19.64 0.43 37.44
N LEU A 73 18.56 -0.11 38.00
CA LEU A 73 18.55 -0.69 39.35
C LEU A 73 19.41 -1.95 39.41
N GLU A 74 19.35 -2.80 38.38
CA GLU A 74 20.16 -4.02 38.28
C GLU A 74 21.65 -3.69 38.14
N LEU A 75 22.01 -2.67 37.36
CA LEU A 75 23.38 -2.15 37.29
C LEU A 75 23.92 -1.64 38.63
N LYS A 76 23.06 -0.94 39.40
CA LYS A 76 23.43 -0.42 40.73
C LYS A 76 23.54 -1.51 41.79
N GLN A 77 22.71 -2.55 41.71
CA GLN A 77 22.63 -3.64 42.68
C GLN A 77 22.50 -4.98 41.95
N PRO A 78 23.64 -5.51 41.40
CA PRO A 78 23.63 -6.76 40.64
C PRO A 78 23.03 -7.95 41.44
N GLY A 79 22.12 -8.67 40.78
CA GLY A 79 21.47 -9.87 41.35
C GLY A 79 20.26 -9.62 42.27
N ARG A 80 19.94 -8.34 42.57
CA ARG A 80 18.78 -8.01 43.41
C ARG A 80 17.49 -7.94 42.58
N TYR A 81 17.55 -7.45 41.38
CA TYR A 81 16.43 -7.27 40.46
C TYR A 81 16.56 -8.20 39.26
N ASN A 82 15.43 -8.58 38.65
CA ASN A 82 15.35 -9.39 37.46
C ASN A 82 14.04 -9.11 36.72
N GLU A 83 13.87 -9.68 35.52
CA GLU A 83 12.69 -9.48 34.68
C GLU A 83 11.35 -9.77 35.36
N THR A 84 11.31 -10.70 36.34
CA THR A 84 10.06 -11.00 37.05
C THR A 84 9.52 -9.82 37.86
N HIS A 85 10.39 -8.88 38.21
CA HIS A 85 10.04 -7.66 38.95
C HIS A 85 9.46 -6.55 38.05
N LEU A 86 9.67 -6.65 36.72
CA LEU A 86 9.27 -5.61 35.76
C LEU A 86 7.77 -5.24 35.88
N ARG A 87 6.89 -6.23 35.96
CA ARG A 87 5.44 -6.00 36.04
C ARG A 87 5.04 -5.27 37.31
N THR A 88 5.74 -5.52 38.40
CA THR A 88 5.53 -4.81 39.68
C THR A 88 6.00 -3.38 39.59
N LEU A 89 7.18 -3.14 38.97
CA LEU A 89 7.72 -1.81 38.73
C LEU A 89 6.82 -0.99 37.80
N GLN A 90 6.35 -1.58 36.70
CA GLN A 90 5.41 -0.93 35.76
C GLN A 90 4.14 -0.44 36.48
N ARG A 91 3.53 -1.27 37.33
CA ARG A 91 2.33 -0.89 38.10
C ARG A 91 2.63 0.25 39.06
N ARG A 92 3.79 0.20 39.73
CA ARG A 92 4.21 1.23 40.70
C ARG A 92 4.54 2.55 40.04
N ILE A 93 5.28 2.55 38.94
CA ILE A 93 5.57 3.76 38.12
C ILE A 93 4.27 4.32 37.54
N ARG A 94 3.35 3.48 37.04
CA ARG A 94 2.04 3.93 36.54
C ARG A 94 1.25 4.67 37.63
N ARG A 95 1.25 4.14 38.86
CA ARG A 95 0.58 4.76 40.00
C ARG A 95 1.25 6.09 40.38
N TRP A 96 2.58 6.13 40.49
CA TRP A 96 3.33 7.35 40.78
C TRP A 96 3.09 8.43 39.73
N ARG A 97 3.09 8.05 38.44
CA ARG A 97 2.77 8.98 37.34
C ARG A 97 1.34 9.53 37.43
N ALA A 98 0.41 8.77 37.94
CA ALA A 98 -0.97 9.24 38.14
C ALA A 98 -1.09 10.21 39.32
N GLU A 99 -0.25 10.04 40.36
CA GLU A 99 -0.25 10.85 41.57
C GLU A 99 0.66 12.10 41.45
N HIS A 100 1.81 11.98 40.78
CA HIS A 100 2.89 12.97 40.78
C HIS A 100 3.49 13.30 39.42
N GLY A 101 3.09 12.59 38.37
CA GLY A 101 3.64 12.80 37.03
C GLY A 101 3.17 14.11 36.40
N PRO A 102 3.82 14.52 35.29
CA PRO A 102 3.39 15.70 34.56
C PRO A 102 2.00 15.55 33.98
N ALA A 103 1.31 16.67 33.77
CA ALA A 103 0.04 16.71 33.07
C ALA A 103 0.17 16.04 31.69
N ARG A 104 -0.82 15.24 31.33
CA ARG A 104 -0.90 14.61 30.01
C ARG A 104 -1.69 15.50 29.08
N GLU A 105 -1.37 15.42 27.79
CA GLU A 105 -2.16 16.04 26.75
C GLU A 105 -3.59 15.49 26.79
N VAL A 106 -4.57 16.40 26.81
CA VAL A 106 -5.98 16.06 26.83
C VAL A 106 -6.50 16.09 25.38
N TRP A 107 -7.08 15.00 24.95
CA TRP A 107 -7.74 14.91 23.65
C TRP A 107 -9.21 15.29 23.79
N PHE A 108 -9.63 16.29 23.02
CA PHE A 108 -11.03 16.74 23.00
C PHE A 108 -11.78 15.96 21.93
N THR A 109 -12.84 15.26 22.34
CA THR A 109 -13.70 14.54 21.39
C THR A 109 -14.39 15.54 20.47
N GLN A 110 -14.18 15.39 19.15
CA GLN A 110 -14.81 16.22 18.13
C GLN A 110 -16.24 15.71 17.85
N ALA A 111 -17.18 16.63 17.74
CA ALA A 111 -18.54 16.31 17.34
C ALA A 111 -18.65 16.32 15.81
N HIS A 112 -18.89 15.16 15.23
CA HIS A 112 -19.11 15.01 13.78
C HIS A 112 -20.60 14.83 13.50
N ARG A 113 -21.07 15.35 12.36
CA ARG A 113 -22.45 15.19 11.89
C ARG A 113 -22.49 14.16 10.76
N PRO A 114 -23.58 13.37 10.68
CA PRO A 114 -23.76 12.43 9.57
C PRO A 114 -23.70 13.14 8.22
N GLY A 115 -23.01 12.53 7.25
CA GLY A 115 -22.93 13.01 5.88
C GLY A 115 -22.17 14.33 5.67
N GLU A 116 -21.60 14.92 6.73
CA GLU A 116 -20.99 16.24 6.64
C GLU A 116 -19.66 16.23 5.91
N ALA A 117 -18.73 15.34 6.29
CA ALA A 117 -17.35 15.39 5.81
C ALA A 117 -16.77 14.01 5.48
N ALA A 118 -15.91 13.99 4.47
CA ALA A 118 -14.92 12.93 4.28
C ALA A 118 -13.51 13.52 4.47
N GLN A 119 -12.64 12.76 5.11
CA GLN A 119 -11.23 13.12 5.30
C GLN A 119 -10.36 12.12 4.55
N THR A 120 -9.39 12.61 3.77
CA THR A 120 -8.47 11.75 3.04
C THR A 120 -7.02 12.09 3.38
N ASP A 121 -6.26 11.06 3.71
CA ASP A 121 -4.84 11.17 4.03
C ASP A 121 -4.07 9.95 3.54
N PHE A 122 -2.73 10.08 3.45
CA PHE A 122 -1.84 9.02 3.01
C PHE A 122 -1.12 8.40 4.20
N THR A 123 -0.93 7.10 4.16
CA THR A 123 -0.15 6.40 5.19
C THR A 123 0.80 5.39 4.56
N SER A 124 2.05 5.36 5.05
CA SER A 124 3.04 4.37 4.63
C SER A 124 2.67 2.98 5.16
N THR A 125 2.96 1.97 4.36
CA THR A 125 2.73 0.54 4.66
C THR A 125 4.03 -0.26 4.66
N ALA A 126 5.19 0.41 4.71
CA ALA A 126 6.49 -0.25 4.65
C ALA A 126 6.67 -1.33 5.74
N GLU A 127 6.10 -1.09 6.94
CA GLU A 127 6.12 -2.04 8.05
C GLU A 127 5.36 -3.36 7.76
N LEU A 128 4.44 -3.38 6.80
CA LEU A 128 3.70 -4.60 6.45
C LEU A 128 4.54 -5.60 5.65
N GLY A 129 5.69 -5.19 5.08
CA GLY A 129 6.63 -6.06 4.38
C GLY A 129 6.01 -6.82 3.21
N VAL A 130 5.10 -6.19 2.45
CA VAL A 130 4.41 -6.81 1.31
C VAL A 130 5.35 -6.99 0.13
N THR A 131 5.24 -8.13 -0.55
CA THR A 131 5.94 -8.41 -1.81
C THR A 131 4.96 -8.76 -2.93
N LEU A 132 5.35 -8.49 -4.17
CA LEU A 132 4.64 -8.90 -5.38
C LEU A 132 5.57 -9.79 -6.21
N ALA A 133 5.16 -11.04 -6.45
CA ALA A 133 5.99 -12.04 -7.13
C ALA A 133 7.44 -12.10 -6.59
N GLY A 134 7.57 -12.09 -5.25
CA GLY A 134 8.85 -12.12 -4.55
C GLY A 134 9.62 -10.79 -4.50
N GLN A 135 9.13 -9.71 -5.14
CA GLN A 135 9.77 -8.39 -5.13
C GLN A 135 9.14 -7.48 -4.08
N VAL A 136 9.98 -6.76 -3.32
CA VAL A 136 9.50 -5.81 -2.29
C VAL A 136 8.61 -4.75 -2.93
N PHE A 137 7.40 -4.58 -2.39
CA PHE A 137 6.43 -3.62 -2.88
C PHE A 137 6.26 -2.45 -1.90
N LEU A 138 7.05 -1.41 -2.09
CA LEU A 138 6.95 -0.17 -1.32
C LEU A 138 5.79 0.67 -1.85
N HIS A 139 4.78 0.88 -1.02
CA HIS A 139 3.56 1.61 -1.39
C HIS A 139 2.98 2.38 -0.20
N LEU A 140 2.01 3.21 -0.52
CA LEU A 140 1.18 3.95 0.42
C LEU A 140 -0.26 3.46 0.32
N LEU A 141 -1.05 3.76 1.33
CA LEU A 141 -2.52 3.71 1.24
C LEU A 141 -3.05 5.14 1.29
N CYS A 142 -3.84 5.51 0.28
CA CYS A 142 -4.72 6.66 0.31
C CYS A 142 -6.00 6.24 1.02
N VAL A 143 -6.21 6.74 2.23
CA VAL A 143 -7.33 6.34 3.09
C VAL A 143 -8.33 7.49 3.20
N THR A 144 -9.55 7.23 2.78
CA THR A 144 -10.69 8.14 2.97
C THR A 144 -11.56 7.64 4.13
N VAL A 145 -11.86 8.53 5.07
CA VAL A 145 -12.62 8.22 6.29
C VAL A 145 -13.82 9.17 6.38
N LEU A 146 -14.97 8.66 6.81
CA LEU A 146 -16.09 9.46 7.28
C LEU A 146 -15.99 9.61 8.80
N PRO A 147 -15.70 10.81 9.34
CA PRO A 147 -15.43 10.97 10.77
C PRO A 147 -16.60 10.59 11.69
N TYR A 148 -17.85 10.75 11.22
CA TYR A 148 -19.03 10.39 12.01
C TYR A 148 -19.15 8.88 12.24
N SER A 149 -19.12 8.06 11.18
CA SER A 149 -19.30 6.60 11.30
C SER A 149 -17.99 5.86 11.45
N ASN A 150 -16.85 6.50 11.20
CA ASN A 150 -15.54 5.89 10.99
C ASN A 150 -15.54 4.87 9.84
N TRP A 151 -16.50 4.95 8.89
CA TRP A 151 -16.39 4.22 7.65
C TRP A 151 -15.11 4.64 6.93
N GLN A 152 -14.43 3.70 6.29
CA GLN A 152 -13.18 3.99 5.60
C GLN A 152 -13.05 3.22 4.31
N TRP A 153 -12.29 3.79 3.37
CA TRP A 153 -11.85 3.12 2.17
C TRP A 153 -10.36 3.36 1.96
N ALA A 154 -9.63 2.31 1.56
CA ALA A 154 -8.20 2.39 1.33
C ALA A 154 -7.88 2.00 -0.10
N THR A 155 -7.12 2.83 -0.79
CA THR A 155 -6.65 2.62 -2.17
C THR A 155 -5.13 2.55 -2.17
N VAL A 156 -4.56 1.51 -2.76
CA VAL A 156 -3.11 1.34 -2.91
C VAL A 156 -2.57 2.39 -3.86
N CYS A 157 -1.51 3.09 -3.49
CA CYS A 157 -0.87 4.11 -4.32
C CYS A 157 0.66 4.13 -4.11
N LEU A 158 1.37 4.72 -5.06
CA LEU A 158 2.84 4.75 -5.06
C LEU A 158 3.43 6.12 -4.71
N SER A 159 2.58 7.12 -4.52
CA SER A 159 2.99 8.49 -4.18
C SER A 159 1.82 9.29 -3.62
N GLU A 160 2.11 10.39 -2.94
CA GLU A 160 1.15 11.39 -2.45
C GLU A 160 0.81 12.42 -3.53
N SER A 161 0.68 11.98 -4.78
CA SER A 161 0.38 12.86 -5.89
C SER A 161 -1.12 13.19 -5.96
N LEU A 162 -1.47 14.30 -6.65
CA LEU A 162 -2.87 14.63 -6.93
C LEU A 162 -3.60 13.53 -7.71
N ALA A 163 -2.90 12.82 -8.59
CA ALA A 163 -3.48 11.67 -9.31
C ALA A 163 -3.84 10.53 -8.36
N ALA A 164 -2.97 10.25 -7.38
CA ALA A 164 -3.25 9.25 -6.33
C ALA A 164 -4.41 9.70 -5.42
N LEU A 165 -4.44 10.98 -5.02
CA LEU A 165 -5.54 11.54 -4.25
C LEU A 165 -6.87 11.42 -5.00
N ARG A 166 -6.89 11.79 -6.30
CA ARG A 166 -8.08 11.67 -7.16
C ARG A 166 -8.57 10.22 -7.25
N ARG A 167 -7.64 9.27 -7.48
CA ARG A 167 -7.95 7.84 -7.51
C ARG A 167 -8.54 7.37 -6.18
N GLY A 168 -7.95 7.74 -5.04
CA GLY A 168 -8.41 7.35 -3.72
C GLY A 168 -9.78 7.92 -3.37
N VAL A 169 -9.98 9.21 -3.57
CA VAL A 169 -11.25 9.90 -3.28
C VAL A 169 -12.39 9.31 -4.12
N GLN A 170 -12.20 9.22 -5.44
CA GLN A 170 -13.27 8.68 -6.27
C GLN A 170 -13.51 7.18 -6.03
N ALA A 171 -12.49 6.38 -5.73
CA ALA A 171 -12.70 4.98 -5.33
C ALA A 171 -13.57 4.88 -4.08
N ALA A 172 -13.35 5.74 -3.09
CA ALA A 172 -14.15 5.80 -1.88
C ALA A 172 -15.60 6.22 -2.18
N LEU A 173 -15.80 7.30 -2.96
CA LEU A 173 -17.14 7.78 -3.33
C LEU A 173 -17.96 6.74 -4.11
N PHE A 174 -17.31 6.06 -5.08
CA PHE A 174 -17.97 5.02 -5.87
C PHE A 174 -18.24 3.73 -5.07
N GLN A 175 -17.41 3.43 -4.07
CA GLN A 175 -17.68 2.33 -3.15
C GLN A 175 -18.83 2.65 -2.20
N LEU A 176 -18.96 3.93 -1.80
CA LEU A 176 -20.02 4.41 -0.92
C LEU A 176 -21.36 4.63 -1.67
N GLY A 177 -21.29 5.02 -2.96
CA GLY A 177 -22.45 5.41 -3.77
C GLY A 177 -23.06 6.76 -3.34
N ARG A 178 -22.38 7.51 -2.50
CA ARG A 178 -22.84 8.74 -1.86
C ARG A 178 -21.75 9.80 -1.82
N VAL A 179 -22.14 11.06 -1.63
CA VAL A 179 -21.25 12.22 -1.62
C VAL A 179 -21.47 13.03 -0.36
N PRO A 180 -20.44 13.19 0.50
CA PRO A 180 -20.48 14.08 1.65
C PRO A 180 -20.47 15.55 1.22
N ARG A 181 -20.82 16.46 2.12
CA ARG A 181 -20.81 17.89 1.83
C ARG A 181 -19.39 18.42 1.64
N TYR A 182 -18.46 18.05 2.52
CA TYR A 182 -17.09 18.54 2.53
C TYR A 182 -16.11 17.43 2.28
N HIS A 183 -15.01 17.75 1.58
CA HIS A 183 -13.83 16.91 1.53
C HIS A 183 -12.66 17.63 2.18
N GLN A 184 -12.10 17.04 3.23
CA GLN A 184 -10.98 17.56 3.98
C GLN A 184 -9.73 16.74 3.66
N THR A 185 -8.62 17.42 3.39
CA THR A 185 -7.31 16.81 3.23
C THR A 185 -6.27 17.61 3.98
N ASP A 186 -5.15 16.98 4.33
CA ASP A 186 -4.03 17.69 4.93
C ASP A 186 -3.39 18.67 3.93
N HIS A 187 -2.53 19.54 4.42
CA HIS A 187 -1.73 20.47 3.64
C HIS A 187 -0.71 19.78 2.72
N SER A 188 -1.06 18.61 2.18
CA SER A 188 -0.22 17.87 1.23
C SER A 188 -0.07 18.65 -0.07
N THR A 189 1.12 18.59 -0.65
CA THR A 189 1.46 19.22 -1.93
C THR A 189 0.56 18.80 -3.08
N GLY A 190 -0.19 17.69 -2.97
CA GLY A 190 -1.13 17.21 -3.96
C GLY A 190 -2.40 18.06 -4.07
N ALA A 191 -2.92 18.58 -2.97
CA ALA A 191 -4.19 19.31 -2.92
C ALA A 191 -4.02 20.83 -2.83
N THR A 192 -2.89 21.33 -2.30
CA THR A 192 -2.66 22.75 -2.03
C THR A 192 -1.35 23.26 -2.62
N HIS A 193 -1.33 24.53 -3.01
CA HIS A 193 -0.11 25.26 -3.38
C HIS A 193 0.18 26.36 -2.36
N GLN A 194 1.42 26.52 -1.98
CA GLN A 194 1.88 27.69 -1.22
C GLN A 194 2.12 28.83 -2.22
N ILE A 195 1.41 29.95 -2.06
CA ILE A 195 1.48 31.12 -2.99
C ILE A 195 2.79 31.87 -2.82
N ALA A 196 3.33 31.94 -1.61
CA ALA A 196 4.64 32.53 -1.31
C ALA A 196 5.28 31.81 -0.13
N ARG A 197 6.65 31.85 -0.01
CA ARG A 197 7.38 31.20 1.08
C ARG A 197 6.95 31.63 2.48
N ASP A 198 6.50 32.88 2.61
CA ASP A 198 6.10 33.49 3.89
C ASP A 198 4.57 33.64 4.05
N ALA A 199 3.77 33.19 3.08
CA ALA A 199 2.31 33.31 3.17
C ALA A 199 1.71 32.14 3.93
N ALA A 200 0.95 32.46 5.00
CA ALA A 200 0.14 31.49 5.71
C ALA A 200 -1.05 30.97 4.87
N ASP A 201 -1.44 31.73 3.84
CA ASP A 201 -2.54 31.38 2.94
C ASP A 201 -2.07 30.44 1.82
N ARG A 202 -2.66 29.25 1.82
CA ARG A 202 -2.54 28.25 0.74
C ARG A 202 -3.83 28.23 -0.05
N THR A 203 -3.73 28.31 -1.39
CA THR A 203 -4.86 28.07 -2.28
C THR A 203 -4.90 26.60 -2.69
N PHE A 204 -6.13 26.13 -2.92
CA PHE A 204 -6.32 24.79 -3.49
C PHE A 204 -5.76 24.72 -4.91
N ASN A 205 -5.14 23.59 -5.24
CA ASN A 205 -4.79 23.28 -6.60
C ASN A 205 -6.04 23.33 -7.49
N ALA A 206 -5.93 23.98 -8.65
CA ALA A 206 -7.05 24.15 -9.58
C ALA A 206 -7.69 22.81 -10.01
N GLU A 207 -6.87 21.76 -10.21
CA GLU A 207 -7.36 20.42 -10.55
C GLU A 207 -8.09 19.77 -9.37
N TYR A 208 -7.61 19.98 -8.13
CA TYR A 208 -8.31 19.49 -6.94
C TYR A 208 -9.64 20.21 -6.75
N ALA A 209 -9.66 21.54 -6.91
CA ALA A 209 -10.89 22.31 -6.84
C ALA A 209 -11.89 21.91 -7.95
N ALA A 210 -11.40 21.60 -9.16
CA ALA A 210 -12.25 21.10 -10.25
C ALA A 210 -12.82 19.71 -9.92
N MET A 211 -12.04 18.81 -9.32
CA MET A 211 -12.50 17.51 -8.84
C MET A 211 -13.59 17.67 -7.77
N MET A 212 -13.42 18.58 -6.82
CA MET A 212 -14.42 18.83 -5.79
C MET A 212 -15.72 19.34 -6.39
N ARG A 213 -15.66 20.30 -7.34
CA ARG A 213 -16.84 20.77 -8.06
C ARG A 213 -17.53 19.66 -8.86
N HIS A 214 -16.77 18.79 -9.52
CA HIS A 214 -17.32 17.68 -10.29
C HIS A 214 -18.17 16.75 -9.40
N PHE A 215 -17.66 16.38 -8.22
CA PHE A 215 -18.42 15.58 -7.25
C PHE A 215 -19.40 16.39 -6.42
N GLY A 216 -19.40 17.72 -6.54
CA GLY A 216 -20.27 18.61 -5.79
C GLY A 216 -19.90 18.72 -4.31
N MET A 217 -18.64 18.54 -3.95
CA MET A 217 -18.10 18.72 -2.61
C MET A 217 -17.43 20.08 -2.45
N GLU A 218 -17.46 20.60 -1.24
CA GLU A 218 -16.70 21.79 -0.85
C GLU A 218 -15.34 21.37 -0.30
N PRO A 219 -14.21 21.89 -0.83
CA PRO A 219 -12.89 21.56 -0.30
C PRO A 219 -12.65 22.24 1.05
N ARG A 220 -12.04 21.51 1.98
CA ARG A 220 -11.53 22.02 3.26
C ARG A 220 -10.09 21.58 3.48
N THR A 221 -9.30 22.40 4.15
CA THR A 221 -7.99 22.02 4.70
C THR A 221 -8.06 22.03 6.22
N THR A 222 -7.23 21.24 6.88
CA THR A 222 -6.98 21.41 8.31
C THR A 222 -6.38 22.78 8.56
N ALA A 223 -6.86 23.47 9.61
CA ALA A 223 -6.26 24.74 9.99
C ALA A 223 -4.78 24.57 10.36
N VAL A 224 -3.94 25.53 9.99
CA VAL A 224 -2.50 25.50 10.33
C VAL A 224 -2.35 25.44 11.85
N GLY A 225 -1.72 24.37 12.36
CA GLY A 225 -1.53 24.16 13.80
C GLY A 225 -2.62 23.37 14.50
N ALA A 226 -3.75 23.07 13.85
CA ALA A 226 -4.86 22.29 14.41
C ALA A 226 -4.66 20.78 14.20
N LYS A 227 -3.60 20.23 14.81
CA LYS A 227 -3.28 18.77 14.71
C LYS A 227 -4.39 17.90 15.27
N GLU A 228 -5.17 18.43 16.22
CA GLU A 228 -6.33 17.75 16.82
C GLU A 228 -7.42 17.39 15.79
N GLN A 229 -7.51 18.11 14.66
CA GLN A 229 -8.49 17.82 13.62
C GLN A 229 -8.21 16.55 12.83
N ASN A 230 -6.98 16.02 12.90
CA ASN A 230 -6.57 14.79 12.22
C ASN A 230 -6.48 13.56 13.14
N GLY A 231 -6.75 13.72 14.43
CA GLY A 231 -6.60 12.64 15.42
C GLY A 231 -7.42 11.38 15.09
N ASP A 232 -8.63 11.55 14.54
CA ASP A 232 -9.49 10.43 14.13
C ASP A 232 -8.92 9.68 12.93
N VAL A 233 -8.33 10.39 11.95
CA VAL A 233 -7.69 9.80 10.77
C VAL A 233 -6.43 9.05 11.16
N GLU A 234 -5.58 9.62 12.01
CA GLU A 234 -4.36 8.97 12.50
C GLU A 234 -4.67 7.71 13.32
N ALA A 235 -5.67 7.77 14.20
CA ALA A 235 -6.15 6.61 14.94
C ALA A 235 -6.73 5.55 13.99
N GLY A 236 -7.46 5.97 12.96
CA GLY A 236 -7.98 5.15 11.88
C GLY A 236 -6.87 4.42 11.11
N HIS A 237 -5.79 5.12 10.76
CA HIS A 237 -4.62 4.56 10.07
C HIS A 237 -3.94 3.47 10.90
N ARG A 238 -3.70 3.72 12.18
CA ARG A 238 -3.10 2.72 13.09
C ARG A 238 -3.99 1.48 13.22
N ALA A 239 -5.30 1.67 13.36
CA ALA A 239 -6.25 0.57 13.44
C ALA A 239 -6.32 -0.23 12.12
N LEU A 240 -6.28 0.44 10.97
CA LEU A 240 -6.26 -0.19 9.65
C LEU A 240 -4.99 -1.03 9.45
N LYS A 241 -3.81 -0.45 9.69
CA LYS A 241 -2.53 -1.14 9.55
C LYS A 241 -2.45 -2.38 10.44
N ARG A 242 -2.90 -2.26 11.70
CA ARG A 242 -3.00 -3.41 12.61
C ARG A 242 -3.93 -4.50 12.07
N ARG A 243 -5.06 -4.15 11.45
CA ARG A 243 -5.99 -5.14 10.86
C ARG A 243 -5.40 -5.82 9.63
N LEU A 244 -4.71 -5.05 8.77
CA LEU A 244 -3.99 -5.60 7.63
C LEU A 244 -2.89 -6.56 8.08
N GLU A 245 -2.10 -6.19 9.08
CA GLU A 245 -1.09 -7.06 9.68
C GLU A 245 -1.69 -8.38 10.19
N GLN A 246 -2.77 -8.31 10.96
CA GLN A 246 -3.45 -9.51 11.46
C GLN A 246 -4.02 -10.37 10.32
N ALA A 247 -4.54 -9.76 9.26
CA ALA A 247 -5.05 -10.48 8.11
C ALA A 247 -3.91 -11.15 7.29
N LEU A 248 -2.74 -10.50 7.18
CA LEU A 248 -1.53 -11.09 6.58
C LEU A 248 -1.02 -12.28 7.39
N LEU A 249 -1.02 -12.20 8.72
CA LEU A 249 -0.65 -13.32 9.59
C LEU A 249 -1.61 -14.51 9.40
N VAL A 250 -2.91 -14.27 9.32
CA VAL A 250 -3.91 -15.32 9.05
C VAL A 250 -3.73 -15.92 7.65
N ARG A 251 -3.39 -15.09 6.65
CA ARG A 251 -3.10 -15.57 5.29
C ARG A 251 -1.84 -16.44 5.23
N GLY A 252 -0.89 -16.27 6.15
CA GLY A 252 0.36 -17.02 6.22
C GLY A 252 1.40 -16.61 5.17
N SER A 253 1.13 -15.58 4.36
CA SER A 253 2.06 -15.06 3.34
C SER A 253 1.86 -13.57 3.16
N ARG A 254 2.98 -12.86 2.90
CA ARG A 254 3.00 -11.44 2.54
C ARG A 254 3.24 -11.23 1.04
N ASP A 255 3.44 -12.33 0.29
CA ASP A 255 3.63 -12.30 -1.15
C ASP A 255 2.30 -12.45 -1.89
N PHE A 256 2.12 -11.66 -2.94
CA PHE A 256 0.96 -11.66 -3.82
C PHE A 256 1.41 -11.85 -5.27
N GLY A 257 0.61 -12.50 -6.09
CA GLY A 257 0.91 -12.69 -7.50
C GLY A 257 0.94 -11.39 -8.32
N GLY A 258 0.35 -10.31 -7.79
CA GLY A 258 0.35 -8.99 -8.43
C GLY A 258 -0.42 -7.96 -7.62
N GLN A 259 -0.37 -6.69 -8.08
CA GLN A 259 -1.00 -5.55 -7.40
C GLN A 259 -2.51 -5.73 -7.26
N ASP A 260 -3.20 -6.26 -8.27
CA ASP A 260 -4.66 -6.47 -8.24
C ASP A 260 -5.09 -7.45 -7.15
N GLU A 261 -4.29 -8.49 -6.90
CA GLU A 261 -4.55 -9.43 -5.81
C GLU A 261 -4.41 -8.75 -4.45
N TYR A 262 -3.37 -7.96 -4.29
CA TYR A 262 -3.14 -7.19 -3.07
C TYR A 262 -4.24 -6.14 -2.84
N GLU A 263 -4.65 -5.41 -3.87
CA GLU A 263 -5.76 -4.44 -3.78
C GLU A 263 -7.08 -5.10 -3.38
N ARG A 264 -7.38 -6.29 -3.91
CA ARG A 264 -8.55 -7.08 -3.51
C ARG A 264 -8.47 -7.52 -2.04
N PHE A 265 -7.28 -7.92 -1.59
CA PHE A 265 -7.04 -8.26 -0.18
C PHE A 265 -7.30 -7.05 0.74
N VAL A 266 -6.69 -5.89 0.45
CA VAL A 266 -6.91 -4.65 1.21
C VAL A 266 -8.39 -4.28 1.26
N ALA A 267 -9.07 -4.30 0.12
CA ALA A 267 -10.51 -4.03 0.02
C ALA A 267 -11.35 -5.01 0.86
N GLY A 268 -10.98 -6.28 0.90
CA GLY A 268 -11.64 -7.29 1.73
C GLY A 268 -11.54 -6.99 3.23
N VAL A 269 -10.34 -6.62 3.70
CA VAL A 269 -10.10 -6.24 5.09
C VAL A 269 -10.90 -4.99 5.47
N VAL A 270 -10.93 -3.99 4.59
CA VAL A 270 -11.65 -2.74 4.82
C VAL A 270 -13.17 -2.97 4.85
N ARG A 271 -13.73 -3.75 3.92
CA ARG A 271 -15.17 -4.08 3.91
C ARG A 271 -15.59 -4.79 5.19
N LYS A 272 -14.80 -5.77 5.66
CA LYS A 272 -15.04 -6.47 6.93
C LYS A 272 -15.02 -5.50 8.12
N ALA A 273 -14.11 -4.53 8.11
CA ALA A 273 -14.03 -3.51 9.14
C ALA A 273 -15.25 -2.57 9.15
N ASN A 274 -15.75 -2.20 7.97
CA ASN A 274 -16.92 -1.33 7.81
C ASN A 274 -18.23 -2.03 8.21
N ALA A 275 -18.35 -3.33 7.95
CA ALA A 275 -19.56 -4.10 8.31
C ALA A 275 -19.90 -4.02 9.82
N ALA A 276 -18.87 -3.93 10.68
CA ALA A 276 -19.07 -3.77 12.12
C ALA A 276 -19.63 -2.38 12.53
N ARG A 277 -19.68 -1.42 11.62
CA ARG A 277 -20.12 -0.03 11.85
C ARG A 277 -21.49 0.28 11.23
N GLY A 278 -22.21 -0.76 10.79
CA GLY A 278 -23.42 -0.68 9.98
C GLY A 278 -24.44 0.42 10.37
N PRO A 279 -24.91 0.52 11.62
CA PRO A 279 -25.91 1.51 12.00
C PRO A 279 -25.46 2.95 11.73
N ARG A 280 -24.26 3.34 12.17
CA ARG A 280 -23.73 4.70 11.97
C ARG A 280 -23.41 4.99 10.50
N VAL A 281 -23.01 3.98 9.74
CA VAL A 281 -22.79 4.10 8.28
C VAL A 281 -24.12 4.33 7.58
N ALA A 282 -25.21 3.71 8.01
CA ALA A 282 -26.54 3.94 7.46
C ALA A 282 -27.01 5.39 7.66
N GLU A 283 -26.78 5.96 8.85
CA GLU A 283 -27.06 7.37 9.13
C GLU A 283 -26.24 8.33 8.25
N ASP A 284 -24.94 8.03 8.03
CA ASP A 284 -24.10 8.78 7.08
C ASP A 284 -24.70 8.73 5.65
N ILE A 285 -25.03 7.53 5.17
CA ILE A 285 -25.58 7.31 3.84
C ILE A 285 -26.91 8.04 3.63
N GLU A 286 -27.78 8.05 4.63
CA GLU A 286 -29.07 8.75 4.59
C GLU A 286 -28.89 10.27 4.49
N ALA A 287 -27.93 10.83 5.21
CA ALA A 287 -27.64 12.25 5.22
C ALA A 287 -26.88 12.76 3.97
N MET A 288 -26.26 11.85 3.21
CA MET A 288 -25.48 12.19 2.02
C MET A 288 -26.31 12.24 0.75
N ARG A 289 -25.85 13.04 -0.23
CA ARG A 289 -26.43 13.08 -1.57
C ARG A 289 -26.02 11.83 -2.37
N PRO A 290 -26.86 11.34 -3.28
CA PRO A 290 -26.49 10.26 -4.19
C PRO A 290 -25.34 10.70 -5.13
N LEU A 291 -24.47 9.78 -5.46
CA LEU A 291 -23.42 9.97 -6.46
C LEU A 291 -24.01 9.74 -7.85
N VAL A 292 -24.20 10.82 -8.62
CA VAL A 292 -24.83 10.78 -9.95
C VAL A 292 -23.89 11.13 -11.10
N VAL A 293 -22.62 11.39 -10.80
CA VAL A 293 -21.62 11.78 -11.79
C VAL A 293 -20.71 10.59 -12.15
N GLU A 294 -20.14 10.64 -13.36
CA GLU A 294 -19.19 9.62 -13.82
C GLU A 294 -17.81 9.77 -13.17
N ARG A 295 -16.98 8.71 -13.28
CA ARG A 295 -15.59 8.76 -12.85
C ARG A 295 -14.79 9.74 -13.69
N LEU A 296 -13.96 10.54 -13.03
CA LEU A 296 -12.92 11.31 -13.68
C LEU A 296 -11.82 10.37 -14.19
N PRO A 297 -11.17 10.73 -15.32
CA PRO A 297 -10.00 10.00 -15.78
C PRO A 297 -8.91 9.91 -14.71
N GLU A 298 -8.34 8.72 -14.53
CA GLU A 298 -7.27 8.47 -13.54
C GLU A 298 -5.87 8.76 -14.11
N TYR A 299 -5.78 9.59 -15.13
CA TYR A 299 -4.53 10.01 -15.74
C TYR A 299 -4.44 11.54 -15.87
N THR A 300 -3.22 12.02 -15.98
CA THR A 300 -2.92 13.38 -16.42
C THR A 300 -2.55 13.31 -17.90
N GLU A 301 -3.17 14.13 -18.74
CA GLU A 301 -2.83 14.21 -20.14
C GLU A 301 -1.78 15.29 -20.39
N LEU A 302 -0.74 14.95 -21.13
CA LEU A 302 0.36 15.83 -21.52
C LEU A 302 0.56 15.75 -23.01
N VAL A 303 0.94 16.86 -23.63
CA VAL A 303 1.36 16.89 -25.04
C VAL A 303 2.83 17.26 -25.09
N VAL A 304 3.68 16.31 -25.53
CA VAL A 304 5.14 16.46 -25.51
C VAL A 304 5.74 16.27 -26.90
N PRO A 305 6.82 16.99 -27.25
CA PRO A 305 7.52 16.79 -28.49
C PRO A 305 8.38 15.52 -28.48
N VAL A 306 8.51 14.87 -29.61
CA VAL A 306 9.45 13.76 -29.83
C VAL A 306 10.78 14.32 -30.29
N ALA A 307 11.83 14.06 -29.50
CA ALA A 307 13.18 14.51 -29.83
C ALA A 307 13.81 13.74 -31.00
N SER A 308 14.86 14.29 -31.58
CA SER A 308 15.65 13.64 -32.64
C SER A 308 16.31 12.31 -32.21
N THR A 309 16.36 12.06 -30.91
CA THR A 309 16.81 10.79 -30.30
C THR A 309 15.72 9.72 -30.21
N SER A 310 14.56 9.95 -30.87
CA SER A 310 13.39 9.04 -30.79
C SER A 310 12.86 8.85 -29.36
N THR A 311 12.97 9.91 -28.55
CA THR A 311 12.54 9.89 -27.14
C THR A 311 11.61 11.05 -26.83
N ILE A 312 10.75 10.82 -25.86
CA ILE A 312 9.96 11.85 -25.18
C ILE A 312 10.45 12.01 -23.74
N ARG A 313 10.29 13.19 -23.17
CA ARG A 313 10.52 13.45 -21.75
C ARG A 313 9.20 13.65 -21.04
N VAL A 314 8.95 12.79 -20.04
CA VAL A 314 7.79 12.89 -19.16
C VAL A 314 8.28 13.01 -17.73
N LYS A 315 8.03 14.15 -17.11
CA LYS A 315 8.67 14.53 -15.84
C LYS A 315 10.20 14.48 -16.00
N SER A 316 10.90 13.70 -15.18
CA SER A 316 12.38 13.56 -15.25
C SER A 316 12.84 12.33 -16.02
N CYS A 317 11.90 11.53 -16.59
CA CYS A 317 12.20 10.25 -17.23
C CYS A 317 12.16 10.39 -18.76
N ALA A 318 12.97 9.57 -19.43
CA ALA A 318 12.99 9.45 -20.89
C ALA A 318 12.34 8.12 -21.32
N TYR A 319 11.51 8.17 -22.36
CA TYR A 319 10.89 6.98 -22.96
C TYR A 319 11.09 7.03 -24.47
N SER A 320 11.53 5.92 -25.07
CA SER A 320 11.61 5.85 -26.52
C SER A 320 10.24 5.62 -27.15
N VAL A 321 10.06 6.18 -28.32
CA VAL A 321 8.88 6.00 -29.17
C VAL A 321 9.34 5.67 -30.58
N PRO A 322 8.49 5.12 -31.47
CA PRO A 322 8.87 4.82 -32.84
C PRO A 322 9.51 6.02 -33.55
N SER A 323 10.64 5.79 -34.20
CA SER A 323 11.47 6.84 -34.82
C SER A 323 10.75 7.65 -35.91
N ARG A 324 9.68 7.12 -36.52
CA ARG A 324 8.82 7.83 -37.45
C ARG A 324 8.10 9.04 -36.86
N LEU A 325 8.02 9.10 -35.51
CA LEU A 325 7.39 10.21 -34.80
C LEU A 325 8.35 11.34 -34.44
N ILE A 326 9.63 11.26 -34.85
CA ILE A 326 10.61 12.33 -34.58
C ILE A 326 10.11 13.64 -35.18
N GLY A 327 10.11 14.70 -34.36
CA GLY A 327 9.63 16.03 -34.74
C GLY A 327 8.13 16.25 -34.50
N GLU A 328 7.38 15.20 -34.28
CA GLU A 328 5.95 15.26 -33.95
C GLU A 328 5.69 15.57 -32.49
N ARG A 329 4.44 15.92 -32.16
CA ARG A 329 3.95 16.02 -30.80
C ARG A 329 3.02 14.85 -30.50
N VAL A 330 3.28 14.17 -29.40
CA VAL A 330 2.50 13.01 -28.96
C VAL A 330 1.72 13.33 -27.70
N ARG A 331 0.54 12.72 -27.58
CA ARG A 331 -0.31 12.81 -26.42
C ARG A 331 0.06 11.69 -25.46
N VAL A 332 0.36 12.03 -24.22
CA VAL A 332 0.77 11.08 -23.17
C VAL A 332 -0.29 11.07 -22.07
N ARG A 333 -0.83 9.91 -21.79
CA ARG A 333 -1.66 9.65 -20.61
C ARG A 333 -0.80 9.08 -19.50
N LEU A 334 -0.55 9.90 -18.50
CA LEU A 334 0.29 9.56 -17.36
C LEU A 334 -0.59 9.09 -16.19
N PHE A 335 -0.64 7.80 -15.97
CA PHE A 335 -1.27 7.16 -14.84
C PHE A 335 -0.32 7.12 -13.63
N GLU A 336 -0.76 6.60 -12.51
CA GLU A 336 0.11 6.46 -11.34
C GLU A 336 1.23 5.43 -11.55
N HIS A 337 0.92 4.29 -12.17
CA HIS A 337 1.85 3.16 -12.35
C HIS A 337 2.26 2.90 -13.80
N ARG A 338 1.54 3.44 -14.78
CA ARG A 338 1.81 3.24 -16.20
C ARG A 338 1.78 4.54 -16.98
N LEU A 339 2.29 4.50 -18.21
CA LEU A 339 2.31 5.57 -19.18
C LEU A 339 1.84 5.02 -20.52
N GLU A 340 0.99 5.78 -21.18
CA GLU A 340 0.50 5.47 -22.51
C GLU A 340 0.78 6.66 -23.43
N VAL A 341 1.35 6.39 -24.62
CA VAL A 341 1.68 7.43 -25.61
C VAL A 341 0.81 7.19 -26.85
N TYR A 342 0.14 8.24 -27.26
CA TYR A 342 -0.75 8.24 -28.42
C TYR A 342 -0.26 9.24 -29.46
N TYR A 343 -0.28 8.83 -30.72
CA TYR A 343 -0.19 9.73 -31.87
C TYR A 343 -1.49 9.64 -32.65
N ALA A 344 -2.16 10.77 -32.86
CA ALA A 344 -3.57 10.80 -33.21
C ALA A 344 -4.36 9.92 -32.18
N ASP A 345 -5.12 8.96 -32.60
CA ASP A 345 -5.88 8.08 -31.72
C ASP A 345 -5.25 6.68 -31.55
N LYS A 346 -4.04 6.48 -32.11
CA LYS A 346 -3.34 5.21 -32.03
C LYS A 346 -2.40 5.16 -30.85
N LEU A 347 -2.51 4.08 -30.06
CA LEU A 347 -1.56 3.76 -28.99
C LEU A 347 -0.22 3.34 -29.64
N GLU A 348 0.83 4.08 -29.34
CA GLU A 348 2.19 3.86 -29.86
C GLU A 348 3.13 3.23 -28.83
N LEU A 349 2.91 3.50 -27.54
CA LEU A 349 3.67 2.92 -26.44
C LEU A 349 2.75 2.79 -25.21
N GLY A 350 2.75 1.61 -24.61
CA GLY A 350 2.21 1.37 -23.28
C GLY A 350 3.29 0.71 -22.42
N CYS A 351 3.63 1.33 -21.28
CA CYS A 351 4.67 0.78 -20.40
C CYS A 351 4.49 1.25 -18.94
N ASP A 352 5.21 0.60 -18.02
CA ASP A 352 5.25 1.05 -16.63
C ASP A 352 5.92 2.41 -16.52
N ARG A 353 5.36 3.23 -15.64
CA ARG A 353 5.89 4.55 -15.36
C ARG A 353 7.18 4.46 -14.55
N LEU A 354 8.24 5.06 -15.06
CA LEU A 354 9.49 5.27 -14.36
C LEU A 354 9.38 6.43 -13.36
N ARG A 355 10.22 6.38 -12.32
CA ARG A 355 10.33 7.42 -11.29
C ARG A 355 11.79 7.85 -11.14
N GLY A 356 12.00 9.05 -10.61
CA GLY A 356 13.34 9.62 -10.48
C GLY A 356 13.90 10.12 -11.81
N LYS A 357 15.19 9.90 -12.05
CA LYS A 357 15.90 10.20 -13.31
C LYS A 357 16.27 8.86 -13.97
N ALA A 358 15.36 8.32 -14.76
CA ALA A 358 15.52 7.02 -15.42
C ALA A 358 15.15 7.10 -16.90
N ALA A 359 15.56 6.11 -17.65
CA ALA A 359 15.19 5.96 -19.06
C ALA A 359 14.62 4.56 -19.30
N ARG A 360 13.73 4.45 -20.28
CA ARG A 360 13.28 3.18 -20.86
C ARG A 360 13.35 3.30 -22.36
N ILE A 361 14.31 2.61 -22.94
CA ILE A 361 14.56 2.65 -24.37
C ILE A 361 14.28 1.26 -24.95
N ASP A 362 13.24 1.15 -25.74
CA ASP A 362 13.04 -0.04 -26.58
C ASP A 362 14.01 0.06 -27.76
N TYR A 363 14.93 -0.88 -27.85
CA TYR A 363 15.94 -0.91 -28.92
C TYR A 363 15.30 -0.98 -30.33
N ARG A 364 14.10 -1.53 -30.44
CA ARG A 364 13.35 -1.62 -31.71
C ARG A 364 13.06 -0.23 -32.31
N HIS A 365 12.95 0.78 -31.47
CA HIS A 365 12.71 2.16 -31.94
C HIS A 365 13.94 2.79 -32.57
N VAL A 366 15.14 2.33 -32.25
CA VAL A 366 16.42 2.99 -32.63
C VAL A 366 17.38 2.10 -33.43
N ILE A 367 17.21 0.77 -33.43
CA ILE A 367 18.17 -0.19 -34.01
C ILE A 367 18.41 0.05 -35.48
N TRP A 368 17.39 0.38 -36.27
CA TRP A 368 17.49 0.66 -37.69
C TRP A 368 18.43 1.84 -38.02
N SER A 369 18.55 2.77 -37.09
CA SER A 369 19.51 3.88 -37.19
C SER A 369 20.89 3.51 -36.68
N LEU A 370 20.97 2.72 -35.61
CA LEU A 370 22.24 2.27 -35.03
C LEU A 370 23.03 1.34 -35.97
N VAL A 371 22.37 0.45 -36.71
CA VAL A 371 23.02 -0.40 -37.70
C VAL A 371 23.69 0.43 -38.81
N ARG A 372 23.10 1.57 -39.18
CA ARG A 372 23.70 2.51 -40.17
C ARG A 372 24.79 3.39 -39.56
N LYS A 373 24.79 3.60 -38.25
CA LYS A 373 25.72 4.48 -37.51
C LYS A 373 26.30 3.78 -36.30
N PRO A 374 27.01 2.64 -36.49
CA PRO A 374 27.41 1.78 -35.36
C PRO A 374 28.36 2.48 -34.38
N GLY A 375 29.16 3.44 -34.84
CA GLY A 375 30.05 4.22 -33.96
C GLY A 375 29.32 5.08 -32.92
N ALA A 376 28.00 5.27 -33.04
CA ALA A 376 27.20 5.97 -32.05
C ALA A 376 26.88 5.08 -30.80
N PHE A 377 26.97 3.76 -30.95
CA PHE A 377 26.57 2.83 -29.88
C PHE A 377 27.47 2.94 -28.62
N ALA A 378 28.78 2.95 -28.81
CA ALA A 378 29.75 2.98 -27.71
C ALA A 378 29.58 4.18 -26.76
N ARG A 379 29.13 5.33 -27.28
CA ARG A 379 28.97 6.59 -26.56
C ARG A 379 27.51 6.98 -26.37
N CYS A 380 26.57 6.08 -26.63
CA CYS A 380 25.13 6.33 -26.42
C CYS A 380 24.84 6.48 -24.90
N VAL A 381 24.19 7.57 -24.52
CA VAL A 381 23.79 7.83 -23.14
C VAL A 381 22.87 6.73 -22.60
N TYR A 382 22.10 6.10 -23.48
CA TYR A 382 21.14 5.03 -23.14
C TYR A 382 21.65 3.65 -23.50
N ARG A 383 22.96 3.45 -23.62
CA ARG A 383 23.57 2.19 -24.06
C ARG A 383 23.13 1.00 -23.18
N ASP A 384 23.08 1.19 -21.89
CA ASP A 384 22.72 0.13 -20.94
C ASP A 384 21.26 -0.34 -21.10
N GLU A 385 20.38 0.54 -21.62
CA GLU A 385 19.00 0.20 -21.94
C GLU A 385 18.86 -0.57 -23.29
N LEU A 386 19.94 -0.67 -24.05
CA LEU A 386 19.95 -1.40 -25.34
C LEU A 386 20.33 -2.89 -25.18
N PHE A 387 20.36 -3.38 -23.95
CA PHE A 387 20.48 -4.80 -23.64
C PHE A 387 19.13 -5.31 -23.12
N PRO A 388 18.30 -5.97 -23.97
CA PRO A 388 16.96 -6.40 -23.60
C PRO A 388 16.93 -7.29 -22.37
N THR A 389 17.92 -8.20 -22.27
CA THR A 389 18.06 -9.12 -21.15
C THR A 389 19.52 -9.26 -20.74
N VAL A 390 19.75 -9.95 -19.61
CA VAL A 390 21.09 -10.30 -19.12
C VAL A 390 21.83 -11.19 -20.13
N THR A 391 21.11 -12.03 -20.88
CA THR A 391 21.70 -12.90 -21.92
C THR A 391 22.31 -12.07 -23.05
N PHE A 392 21.62 -11.05 -23.53
CA PHE A 392 22.15 -10.13 -24.53
C PHE A 392 23.38 -9.36 -24.01
N ARG A 393 23.39 -8.96 -22.74
CA ARG A 393 24.56 -8.32 -22.15
C ARG A 393 25.76 -9.27 -22.08
N ARG A 394 25.57 -10.49 -21.64
CA ARG A 394 26.64 -11.53 -21.61
C ARG A 394 27.15 -11.85 -23.02
N ALA A 395 26.25 -11.92 -23.99
CA ALA A 395 26.63 -12.11 -25.39
C ALA A 395 27.52 -10.96 -25.90
N TYR A 396 27.14 -9.71 -25.60
CA TYR A 396 27.97 -8.55 -25.90
C TYR A 396 29.36 -8.62 -25.27
N ASP A 397 29.43 -8.95 -23.96
CA ASP A 397 30.69 -9.06 -23.25
C ASP A 397 31.58 -10.17 -23.85
N ALA A 398 31.02 -11.32 -24.28
CA ALA A 398 31.73 -12.39 -24.98
C ALA A 398 32.24 -11.94 -26.36
N ILE A 399 31.40 -11.20 -27.13
CA ILE A 399 31.82 -10.63 -28.42
C ILE A 399 32.97 -9.64 -28.23
N GLN A 400 32.90 -8.75 -27.24
CA GLN A 400 33.97 -7.79 -26.94
C GLN A 400 35.25 -8.46 -26.47
N GLY A 401 35.17 -9.63 -25.84
CA GLY A 401 36.33 -10.46 -25.47
C GLY A 401 37.08 -11.01 -26.69
N THR A 402 36.38 -11.31 -27.77
CA THR A 402 36.98 -11.89 -29.01
C THR A 402 37.24 -10.81 -30.08
N GLN A 403 36.39 -9.79 -30.17
CA GLN A 403 36.44 -8.70 -31.16
C GLN A 403 36.26 -7.35 -30.46
N PRO A 404 37.29 -6.80 -29.82
CA PRO A 404 37.13 -5.57 -29.03
C PRO A 404 36.85 -4.34 -29.89
N GLY A 405 36.12 -3.41 -29.28
CA GLY A 405 35.82 -2.09 -29.86
C GLY A 405 34.69 -2.12 -30.90
N ILE A 406 34.82 -1.27 -31.93
CA ILE A 406 33.74 -1.04 -32.87
C ILE A 406 33.34 -2.29 -33.71
N LYS A 407 34.27 -3.24 -33.89
CA LYS A 407 33.94 -4.50 -34.57
C LYS A 407 32.94 -5.32 -33.75
N GLY A 408 33.18 -5.45 -32.48
CA GLY A 408 32.24 -6.11 -31.57
C GLY A 408 30.91 -5.38 -31.42
N ASP A 409 30.95 -4.04 -31.41
CA ASP A 409 29.71 -3.23 -31.44
C ASP A 409 28.87 -3.51 -32.69
N VAL A 410 29.50 -3.56 -33.85
CA VAL A 410 28.81 -3.89 -35.12
C VAL A 410 28.19 -5.27 -35.08
N GLU A 411 28.92 -6.26 -34.56
CA GLU A 411 28.44 -7.63 -34.48
C GLU A 411 27.25 -7.73 -33.53
N TYR A 412 27.33 -7.11 -32.36
CA TYR A 412 26.21 -7.03 -31.42
C TYR A 412 24.98 -6.34 -32.03
N LEU A 413 25.16 -5.20 -32.70
CA LEU A 413 24.08 -4.48 -33.37
C LEU A 413 23.39 -5.31 -34.47
N ARG A 414 24.12 -6.19 -35.17
CA ARG A 414 23.53 -7.15 -36.12
C ARG A 414 22.64 -8.19 -35.41
N ILE A 415 23.09 -8.68 -34.25
CA ILE A 415 22.30 -9.61 -33.42
C ILE A 415 21.03 -8.90 -32.90
N LEU A 416 21.19 -7.68 -32.40
CA LEU A 416 20.05 -6.89 -31.91
C LEU A 416 19.06 -6.55 -33.04
N HIS A 417 19.58 -6.29 -34.26
CA HIS A 417 18.76 -6.10 -35.45
C HIS A 417 18.02 -7.37 -35.88
N LEU A 418 18.67 -8.55 -35.74
CA LEU A 418 18.03 -9.83 -35.98
C LEU A 418 16.85 -10.01 -34.99
N ALA A 419 17.07 -9.72 -33.71
CA ALA A 419 16.02 -9.79 -32.67
C ALA A 419 14.87 -8.82 -32.93
N ALA A 420 15.15 -7.62 -33.48
CA ALA A 420 14.09 -6.66 -33.87
C ALA A 420 13.26 -7.12 -35.06
N GLY A 421 13.84 -7.92 -35.96
CA GLY A 421 13.16 -8.43 -37.17
C GLY A 421 12.56 -9.83 -37.03
N THR A 422 12.77 -10.50 -35.89
CA THR A 422 12.31 -11.88 -35.62
C THR A 422 11.66 -11.95 -34.21
N ILE A 423 11.64 -13.11 -33.60
CA ILE A 423 11.18 -13.31 -32.21
C ILE A 423 12.37 -13.15 -31.28
N GLU A 424 12.33 -12.16 -30.38
CA GLU A 424 13.41 -11.86 -29.42
C GLU A 424 13.77 -13.07 -28.54
N ALA A 425 12.75 -13.82 -28.08
CA ALA A 425 12.95 -15.00 -27.24
C ALA A 425 13.75 -16.08 -27.95
N ASP A 426 13.55 -16.29 -29.27
CA ASP A 426 14.30 -17.28 -30.05
C ASP A 426 15.76 -16.87 -30.18
N VAL A 427 16.01 -15.56 -30.38
CA VAL A 427 17.39 -15.02 -30.44
C VAL A 427 18.06 -15.10 -29.07
N GLU A 428 17.33 -14.80 -27.99
CA GLU A 428 17.84 -14.95 -26.62
C GLU A 428 18.23 -16.38 -26.30
N GLN A 429 17.37 -17.34 -26.66
CA GLN A 429 17.66 -18.76 -26.45
C GLN A 429 18.90 -19.21 -27.29
N ALA A 430 18.98 -18.81 -28.55
CA ALA A 430 20.14 -19.08 -29.41
C ALA A 430 21.44 -18.52 -28.80
N LEU A 431 21.40 -17.31 -28.25
CA LEU A 431 22.54 -16.71 -27.54
C LEU A 431 22.90 -17.48 -26.29
N ALA A 432 21.91 -17.91 -25.49
CA ALA A 432 22.14 -18.71 -24.28
C ALA A 432 22.82 -20.03 -24.61
N GLU A 433 22.41 -20.73 -25.67
CA GLU A 433 23.01 -21.96 -26.14
C GLU A 433 24.46 -21.75 -26.62
N LEU A 434 24.71 -20.72 -27.45
CA LEU A 434 26.06 -20.39 -27.91
C LEU A 434 27.01 -20.08 -26.73
N LEU A 435 26.52 -19.35 -25.74
CA LEU A 435 27.31 -19.05 -24.54
C LEU A 435 27.58 -20.29 -23.67
N ALA A 436 26.61 -21.21 -23.56
CA ALA A 436 26.78 -22.46 -22.81
C ALA A 436 27.77 -23.42 -23.49
N ASP A 437 27.74 -23.52 -24.84
CA ASP A 437 28.64 -24.32 -25.65
C ASP A 437 30.06 -23.73 -25.72
N GLY A 438 30.32 -22.52 -25.21
CA GLY A 438 31.56 -21.79 -25.40
C GLY A 438 31.89 -21.47 -26.86
N ALA A 439 30.85 -21.46 -27.71
CA ALA A 439 30.99 -21.17 -29.15
C ALA A 439 31.13 -19.67 -29.39
N ALA A 440 31.71 -19.30 -30.56
CA ALA A 440 31.83 -17.91 -30.95
C ALA A 440 30.44 -17.30 -31.16
N VAL A 441 30.12 -16.24 -30.40
CA VAL A 441 28.87 -15.48 -30.54
C VAL A 441 28.99 -14.52 -31.71
N THR A 442 28.29 -14.82 -32.80
CA THR A 442 28.24 -13.98 -34.01
C THR A 442 26.78 -13.88 -34.52
N ALA A 443 26.49 -12.89 -35.31
CA ALA A 443 25.14 -12.71 -35.92
C ALA A 443 24.77 -13.92 -36.80
N ASP A 444 25.72 -14.44 -37.56
CA ASP A 444 25.49 -15.60 -38.45
C ASP A 444 25.28 -16.90 -37.64
N ALA A 445 26.08 -17.14 -36.58
CA ALA A 445 25.91 -18.28 -35.70
C ALA A 445 24.53 -18.21 -34.96
N THR A 446 24.17 -17.03 -34.45
CA THR A 446 22.88 -16.82 -33.80
C THR A 446 21.71 -17.07 -34.74
N LYS A 447 21.78 -16.53 -35.98
CA LYS A 447 20.78 -16.77 -37.00
C LYS A 447 20.65 -18.25 -37.38
N GLY A 448 21.80 -18.95 -37.52
CA GLY A 448 21.85 -20.40 -37.79
C GLY A 448 21.14 -21.21 -36.71
N ARG A 449 21.36 -20.88 -35.42
CA ARG A 449 20.69 -21.54 -34.29
C ARG A 449 19.18 -21.27 -34.28
N CYS A 450 18.75 -20.03 -34.49
CA CYS A 450 17.31 -19.70 -34.63
C CYS A 450 16.65 -20.51 -35.74
N THR A 451 17.31 -20.68 -36.89
CA THR A 451 16.78 -21.48 -38.01
C THR A 451 16.67 -22.95 -37.66
N GLN A 452 17.66 -23.52 -36.95
CA GLN A 452 17.61 -24.89 -36.46
C GLN A 452 16.49 -25.14 -35.46
N MET A 453 16.30 -24.22 -34.51
CA MET A 453 15.20 -24.26 -33.54
C MET A 453 13.84 -24.22 -34.21
N ALA A 454 13.65 -23.33 -35.19
CA ALA A 454 12.42 -23.25 -35.96
C ALA A 454 12.13 -24.56 -36.73
N ALA A 455 13.16 -25.19 -37.28
CA ALA A 455 13.01 -26.47 -37.97
C ALA A 455 12.65 -27.63 -37.02
N ILE A 456 13.16 -27.60 -35.78
CA ILE A 456 12.81 -28.61 -34.73
C ILE A 456 11.39 -28.36 -34.20
N SER A 457 10.99 -27.09 -34.06
CA SER A 457 9.66 -26.69 -33.56
C SER A 457 8.55 -26.80 -34.61
N ALA A 458 8.90 -26.98 -35.88
CA ALA A 458 7.90 -27.29 -36.90
C ALA A 458 7.31 -28.67 -36.60
N ALA A 459 6.20 -28.68 -35.89
CA ALA A 459 5.46 -29.90 -35.58
C ALA A 459 5.16 -30.67 -36.88
N PRO A 460 5.28 -32.02 -36.89
CA PRO A 460 4.80 -32.80 -38.01
C PRO A 460 3.35 -32.39 -38.29
N ALA A 461 3.04 -32.17 -39.55
CA ALA A 461 1.71 -31.76 -39.98
C ALA A 461 0.68 -32.59 -39.22
N VAL A 462 -0.14 -31.93 -38.44
CA VAL A 462 -1.27 -32.60 -37.76
C VAL A 462 -2.04 -33.33 -38.84
N PRO A 463 -2.19 -34.68 -38.79
CA PRO A 463 -2.98 -35.38 -39.80
C PRO A 463 -4.34 -34.68 -39.87
N ALA A 464 -4.76 -34.36 -41.08
CA ALA A 464 -6.06 -33.75 -41.30
C ALA A 464 -7.10 -34.69 -40.67
N LEU A 465 -7.69 -34.25 -39.56
CA LEU A 465 -8.85 -34.92 -39.01
C LEU A 465 -9.93 -34.78 -40.09
N GLU A 466 -10.24 -35.89 -40.78
CA GLU A 466 -11.43 -35.98 -41.60
C GLU A 466 -12.62 -35.85 -40.63
N THR A 467 -13.07 -34.63 -40.42
CA THR A 467 -14.37 -34.41 -39.79
C THR A 467 -15.41 -34.79 -40.81
N GLY A 468 -16.06 -35.93 -40.61
CA GLY A 468 -17.27 -36.27 -41.35
C GLY A 468 -18.28 -35.13 -41.29
N PRO A 469 -19.20 -35.03 -42.25
CA PRO A 469 -20.20 -33.95 -42.24
C PRO A 469 -20.93 -33.96 -40.90
N VAL A 470 -20.92 -32.82 -40.24
CA VAL A 470 -21.60 -32.61 -38.94
C VAL A 470 -23.10 -32.75 -39.23
N ASP A 471 -23.73 -33.79 -38.71
CA ASP A 471 -25.19 -33.93 -38.76
C ASP A 471 -25.83 -32.92 -37.80
N LEU A 472 -26.25 -31.79 -38.37
CA LEU A 472 -26.88 -30.71 -37.61
C LEU A 472 -28.25 -31.14 -37.03
N ALA A 473 -28.91 -32.15 -37.61
CA ALA A 473 -30.19 -32.67 -37.10
C ALA A 473 -30.02 -33.34 -35.71
N ALA A 474 -28.83 -33.84 -35.41
CA ALA A 474 -28.54 -34.39 -34.08
C ALA A 474 -28.53 -33.32 -32.97
N TYR A 475 -28.35 -32.02 -33.31
CA TYR A 475 -28.41 -30.93 -32.35
C TYR A 475 -29.83 -30.37 -32.13
N ASP A 476 -30.80 -30.67 -33.03
CA ASP A 476 -32.20 -30.24 -32.87
C ASP A 476 -32.86 -30.93 -31.67
N THR A 477 -32.45 -32.15 -31.34
CA THR A 477 -32.91 -32.87 -30.15
C THR A 477 -32.51 -32.20 -28.83
N LEU A 478 -31.40 -31.42 -28.78
CA LEU A 478 -30.99 -30.68 -27.59
C LEU A 478 -31.88 -29.46 -27.31
N LEU A 479 -32.56 -28.94 -28.32
CA LEU A 479 -33.52 -27.85 -28.18
C LEU A 479 -34.90 -28.30 -27.75
N GLU A 480 -35.28 -29.56 -28.05
CA GLU A 480 -36.55 -30.16 -27.64
C GLU A 480 -36.56 -30.56 -26.16
N GLU A 481 -35.42 -30.93 -25.57
CA GLU A 481 -35.30 -31.24 -24.13
C GLU A 481 -35.35 -29.99 -23.22
N VAL A 482 -35.15 -28.78 -23.74
CA VAL A 482 -35.20 -27.53 -22.95
C VAL A 482 -36.62 -26.93 -22.94
N ALA A 483 -37.54 -27.46 -23.76
CA ALA A 483 -38.91 -26.94 -23.89
C ALA A 483 -39.99 -27.85 -23.22
N SER A 484 -39.59 -28.86 -22.45
CA SER A 484 -40.44 -29.70 -21.60
C SER A 484 -40.13 -29.48 -20.06
#